data_e84ff17c97ebccb2ceb6a4c42fd0e55c
#
_entry.id   e84ff17c97ebccb2ceb6a4c42fd0e55c
#
_cell.length_a   1.000
_cell.length_b   1.000
_cell.length_c   1.000
_cell.angle_alpha   90.00
_cell.angle_beta   90.00
_cell.angle_gamma   90.00
#
_symmetry.space_group_name_H-M   'P 1'
#
loop_
_entity.id
_entity.type
_entity.pdbx_description
1 polymer ?
#
loop_
_entity_poly.entity_id
_entity_poly.type
_entity_poly.pdbx_seq_one_letter_code
_entity_poly.pdbx_strand_id
1 'polypeptide(L)'
;MTDPTADRWTTVEWTMDQLDTKRMANQGLLWFALGGVAFVALAIRQAMEHDPFASWWNLVPFVGLLVLGTVVALVLHEGVHGLVMARYGAKPQFGVGMMQGQVPYAYATSPGFRYTKRQFWWVAMMPTFAVNGVLAVLVFTLPWGPYLVLPAAFHLSGCVGDWMILKMIGEQPEGTLVEDTRDGVILHVPNPPAR
;
A
#
# COMPACT_ATOMS: atom_id res chain seq x y z
N MET A 1 16.87 35.69 13.14
CA MET A 1 17.37 35.37 11.78
C MET A 1 16.25 34.58 11.12
N THR A 2 15.46 35.18 10.25
CA THR A 2 14.42 34.51 9.48
C THR A 2 15.09 33.68 8.41
N ASP A 3 14.77 32.37 8.36
CA ASP A 3 15.27 31.47 7.34
C ASP A 3 14.84 32.00 5.95
N PRO A 4 15.76 32.38 5.06
CA PRO A 4 15.41 32.90 3.74
C PRO A 4 14.77 31.88 2.82
N THR A 5 14.64 30.59 3.26
CA THR A 5 13.96 29.54 2.53
C THR A 5 12.49 29.40 2.94
N ALA A 6 12.06 29.97 4.06
CA ALA A 6 10.69 29.90 4.57
C ALA A 6 9.65 30.49 3.61
N ASP A 7 10.05 31.54 2.82
CA ASP A 7 9.16 32.19 1.84
C ASP A 7 8.96 31.39 0.53
N ARG A 8 9.68 30.28 0.33
CA ARG A 8 9.60 29.53 -0.94
C ARG A 8 8.50 28.49 -0.99
N TRP A 9 7.95 28.08 0.17
CA TRP A 9 7.06 26.94 0.28
C TRP A 9 5.86 27.27 1.15
N THR A 10 4.67 26.91 0.67
CA THR A 10 3.47 26.79 1.51
C THR A 10 3.36 25.36 1.97
N THR A 11 3.24 25.14 3.26
CA THR A 11 3.09 23.82 3.85
C THR A 11 1.61 23.49 4.03
N VAL A 12 1.17 22.37 3.49
CA VAL A 12 -0.19 21.84 3.63
C VAL A 12 -0.10 20.45 4.25
N GLU A 13 -0.68 20.30 5.41
CA GLU A 13 -0.80 18.99 6.07
C GLU A 13 -2.07 18.29 5.62
N TRP A 14 -1.93 17.03 5.21
CA TRP A 14 -3.03 16.15 4.85
C TRP A 14 -2.95 14.89 5.70
N THR A 15 -4.04 14.57 6.39
CA THR A 15 -4.10 13.44 7.32
C THR A 15 -4.99 12.31 6.79
N MET A 16 -4.73 11.08 7.23
CA MET A 16 -5.52 9.89 6.89
C MET A 16 -7.00 10.03 7.26
N ASP A 17 -7.32 10.85 8.27
CA ASP A 17 -8.71 11.12 8.68
C ASP A 17 -9.51 11.93 7.65
N GLN A 18 -8.82 12.58 6.70
CA GLN A 18 -9.45 13.29 5.57
C GLN A 18 -9.78 12.37 4.40
N LEU A 19 -9.35 11.09 4.44
CA LEU A 19 -9.74 10.12 3.43
C LEU A 19 -11.25 9.88 3.42
N ASP A 20 -11.83 9.87 2.24
CA ASP A 20 -13.20 9.39 2.03
C ASP A 20 -13.24 7.87 2.22
N THR A 21 -13.55 7.44 3.43
CA THR A 21 -13.60 6.03 3.82
C THR A 21 -14.63 5.22 3.02
N LYS A 22 -15.75 5.83 2.61
CA LYS A 22 -16.74 5.16 1.74
C LYS A 22 -16.18 4.90 0.35
N ARG A 23 -15.51 5.89 -0.21
CA ARG A 23 -14.85 5.76 -1.51
C ARG A 23 -13.72 4.73 -1.45
N MET A 24 -12.92 4.76 -0.39
CA MET A 24 -11.86 3.78 -0.16
C MET A 24 -12.42 2.36 -0.05
N ALA A 25 -13.48 2.16 0.73
CA ALA A 25 -14.14 0.85 0.87
C ALA A 25 -14.74 0.35 -0.45
N ASN A 26 -15.41 1.22 -1.22
CA ASN A 26 -15.98 0.85 -2.52
C ASN A 26 -14.88 0.47 -3.54
N GLN A 27 -13.79 1.24 -3.59
CA GLN A 27 -12.66 0.92 -4.46
C GLN A 27 -11.96 -0.35 -3.97
N GLY A 28 -11.76 -0.52 -2.66
CA GLY A 28 -11.22 -1.73 -2.07
C GLY A 28 -12.03 -2.97 -2.45
N LEU A 29 -13.37 -2.90 -2.34
CA LEU A 29 -14.25 -4.01 -2.74
C LEU A 29 -14.15 -4.31 -4.24
N LEU A 30 -14.10 -3.29 -5.08
CA LEU A 30 -13.91 -3.47 -6.53
C LEU A 30 -12.59 -4.18 -6.83
N TRP A 31 -11.49 -3.70 -6.26
CA TRP A 31 -10.18 -4.30 -6.48
C TRP A 31 -10.02 -5.68 -5.83
N PHE A 32 -10.70 -5.93 -4.71
CA PHE A 32 -10.82 -7.26 -4.15
C PHE A 32 -11.50 -8.23 -5.12
N ALA A 33 -12.63 -7.82 -5.72
CA ALA A 33 -13.35 -8.65 -6.68
C ALA A 33 -12.54 -8.88 -7.97
N LEU A 34 -11.96 -7.83 -8.56
CA LEU A 34 -11.13 -7.93 -9.76
C LEU A 34 -9.86 -8.75 -9.51
N GLY A 35 -9.18 -8.51 -8.38
CA GLY A 35 -8.02 -9.27 -7.94
C GLY A 35 -8.39 -10.73 -7.68
N GLY A 36 -9.52 -10.97 -7.00
CA GLY A 36 -10.04 -12.33 -6.78
C GLY A 36 -10.22 -13.09 -8.08
N VAL A 37 -10.87 -12.50 -9.07
CA VAL A 37 -11.03 -13.11 -10.41
C VAL A 37 -9.67 -13.39 -11.07
N ALA A 38 -8.75 -12.43 -11.03
CA ALA A 38 -7.42 -12.58 -11.64
C ALA A 38 -6.61 -13.68 -10.94
N PHE A 39 -6.58 -13.71 -9.61
CA PHE A 39 -5.84 -14.73 -8.86
C PHE A 39 -6.50 -16.10 -8.95
N VAL A 40 -7.84 -16.18 -9.01
CA VAL A 40 -8.54 -17.46 -9.30
C VAL A 40 -8.12 -17.98 -10.67
N ALA A 41 -8.08 -17.14 -11.70
CA ALA A 41 -7.64 -17.54 -13.03
C ALA A 41 -6.20 -18.11 -13.02
N LEU A 42 -5.29 -17.52 -12.25
CA LEU A 42 -3.92 -18.03 -12.05
C LEU A 42 -3.91 -19.36 -11.30
N ALA A 43 -4.84 -19.57 -10.36
CA ALA A 43 -4.91 -20.76 -9.51
C ALA A 43 -5.58 -21.96 -10.18
N ILE A 44 -6.34 -21.79 -11.26
CA ILE A 44 -7.17 -22.83 -11.88
C ILE A 44 -6.36 -24.10 -12.16
N ARG A 45 -5.18 -23.97 -12.77
CA ARG A 45 -4.33 -25.13 -13.09
C ARG A 45 -3.98 -25.92 -11.83
N GLN A 46 -3.50 -25.24 -10.78
CA GLN A 46 -3.13 -25.87 -9.52
C GLN A 46 -4.32 -26.52 -8.82
N ALA A 47 -5.49 -25.86 -8.87
CA ALA A 47 -6.71 -26.39 -8.30
C ALA A 47 -7.19 -27.68 -9.01
N MET A 48 -7.02 -27.73 -10.34
CA MET A 48 -7.42 -28.92 -11.14
C MET A 48 -6.44 -30.10 -10.96
N GLU A 49 -5.14 -29.80 -10.84
CA GLU A 49 -4.10 -30.83 -10.73
C GLU A 49 -4.01 -31.40 -9.31
N HIS A 50 -4.30 -30.65 -8.27
CA HIS A 50 -4.02 -31.00 -6.88
C HIS A 50 -5.25 -31.09 -5.98
N ASP A 51 -6.43 -30.66 -6.47
CA ASP A 51 -7.71 -30.62 -5.73
C ASP A 51 -7.56 -30.19 -4.25
N PRO A 52 -7.14 -28.94 -3.99
CA PRO A 52 -6.79 -28.50 -2.64
C PRO A 52 -7.98 -28.50 -1.67
N PHE A 53 -9.22 -28.66 -2.17
CA PHE A 53 -10.45 -28.67 -1.38
C PHE A 53 -11.15 -30.05 -1.36
N ALA A 54 -10.49 -31.12 -1.79
CA ALA A 54 -11.04 -32.48 -1.85
C ALA A 54 -11.49 -33.02 -0.49
N SER A 55 -10.95 -32.50 0.61
CA SER A 55 -11.27 -32.93 1.97
C SER A 55 -11.52 -31.76 2.90
N TRP A 56 -12.47 -31.94 3.83
CA TRP A 56 -12.75 -30.92 4.85
C TRP A 56 -11.51 -30.61 5.75
N TRP A 57 -10.59 -31.56 5.92
CA TRP A 57 -9.33 -31.31 6.62
C TRP A 57 -8.47 -30.25 5.95
N ASN A 58 -8.64 -30.00 4.65
CA ASN A 58 -7.93 -28.99 3.90
C ASN A 58 -8.38 -27.56 4.27
N LEU A 59 -9.48 -27.42 5.02
CA LEU A 59 -9.88 -26.12 5.60
C LEU A 59 -8.88 -25.62 6.65
N VAL A 60 -8.20 -26.51 7.36
CA VAL A 60 -7.22 -26.11 8.39
C VAL A 60 -6.03 -25.36 7.76
N PRO A 61 -5.28 -25.92 6.78
CA PRO A 61 -4.23 -25.18 6.11
C PRO A 61 -4.77 -23.98 5.31
N PHE A 62 -5.98 -24.06 4.74
CA PHE A 62 -6.61 -22.91 4.08
C PHE A 62 -6.79 -21.72 5.03
N VAL A 63 -7.42 -21.93 6.18
CA VAL A 63 -7.62 -20.88 7.18
C VAL A 63 -6.27 -20.39 7.73
N GLY A 64 -5.35 -21.29 7.99
CA GLY A 64 -4.00 -20.96 8.43
C GLY A 64 -3.27 -20.05 7.43
N LEU A 65 -3.30 -20.38 6.14
CA LEU A 65 -2.68 -19.59 5.09
C LEU A 65 -3.46 -18.31 4.79
N LEU A 66 -4.77 -18.28 4.97
CA LEU A 66 -5.56 -17.06 4.86
C LEU A 66 -5.10 -16.03 5.90
N VAL A 67 -5.01 -16.41 7.16
CA VAL A 67 -4.61 -15.51 8.24
C VAL A 67 -3.12 -15.16 8.13
N LEU A 68 -2.25 -16.18 8.13
CA LEU A 68 -0.81 -15.98 8.10
C LEU A 68 -0.36 -15.28 6.80
N GLY A 69 -0.89 -15.70 5.65
CA GLY A 69 -0.58 -15.11 4.36
C GLY A 69 -0.98 -13.64 4.28
N THR A 70 -2.15 -13.27 4.83
CA THR A 70 -2.58 -11.88 4.90
C THR A 70 -1.67 -11.05 5.81
N VAL A 71 -1.32 -11.57 6.99
CA VAL A 71 -0.40 -10.87 7.92
C VAL A 71 0.99 -10.71 7.29
N VAL A 72 1.53 -11.77 6.68
CA VAL A 72 2.83 -11.71 6.01
C VAL A 72 2.80 -10.73 4.84
N ALA A 73 1.73 -10.73 4.03
CA ALA A 73 1.59 -9.78 2.93
C ALA A 73 1.57 -8.32 3.43
N LEU A 74 0.88 -8.04 4.54
CA LEU A 74 0.87 -6.71 5.17
C LEU A 74 2.26 -6.30 5.67
N VAL A 75 2.96 -7.18 6.37
CA VAL A 75 4.33 -6.89 6.86
C VAL A 75 5.29 -6.65 5.71
N LEU A 76 5.19 -7.45 4.64
CA LEU A 76 5.99 -7.25 3.42
C LEU A 76 5.64 -5.94 2.72
N HIS A 77 4.36 -5.55 2.71
CA HIS A 77 3.89 -4.28 2.15
C HIS A 77 4.62 -3.10 2.81
N GLU A 78 4.56 -3.00 4.13
CA GLU A 78 5.25 -1.95 4.88
C GLU A 78 6.78 -2.06 4.73
N GLY A 79 7.30 -3.29 4.72
CA GLY A 79 8.72 -3.54 4.48
C GLY A 79 9.21 -3.01 3.13
N VAL A 80 8.40 -3.14 2.08
CA VAL A 80 8.72 -2.63 0.74
C VAL A 80 8.69 -1.10 0.73
N HIS A 81 7.69 -0.45 1.37
CA HIS A 81 7.71 1.01 1.56
C HIS A 81 9.02 1.46 2.20
N GLY A 82 9.36 0.87 3.35
CA GLY A 82 10.60 1.21 4.08
C GLY A 82 11.86 0.97 3.26
N LEU A 83 11.92 -0.11 2.47
CA LEU A 83 13.06 -0.40 1.59
C LEU A 83 13.23 0.68 0.52
N VAL A 84 12.15 1.12 -0.11
CA VAL A 84 12.20 2.17 -1.14
C VAL A 84 12.55 3.52 -0.51
N MET A 85 11.99 3.85 0.67
CA MET A 85 12.38 5.03 1.45
C MET A 85 13.87 5.04 1.75
N ALA A 86 14.39 3.93 2.27
CA ALA A 86 15.83 3.78 2.58
C ALA A 86 16.70 3.91 1.31
N ARG A 87 16.22 3.42 0.15
CA ARG A 87 16.93 3.56 -1.13
C ARG A 87 17.12 5.03 -1.56
N TYR A 88 16.21 5.90 -1.14
CA TYR A 88 16.33 7.36 -1.34
C TYR A 88 17.11 8.07 -0.23
N GLY A 89 17.59 7.35 0.78
CA GLY A 89 18.38 7.91 1.89
C GLY A 89 17.55 8.33 3.10
N ALA A 90 16.24 8.06 3.10
CA ALA A 90 15.40 8.28 4.26
C ALA A 90 15.65 7.23 5.35
N LYS A 91 15.20 7.52 6.57
CA LYS A 91 15.26 6.61 7.72
C LYS A 91 13.84 6.14 8.05
N PRO A 92 13.40 4.98 7.50
CA PRO A 92 12.04 4.50 7.72
C PRO A 92 11.79 4.15 9.17
N GLN A 93 10.57 4.44 9.62
CA GLN A 93 10.01 4.08 10.91
C GLN A 93 8.73 3.29 10.67
N PHE A 94 8.50 2.24 11.45
CA PHE A 94 7.34 1.37 11.28
C PHE A 94 6.47 1.42 12.53
N GLY A 95 5.17 1.25 12.34
CA GLY A 95 4.23 1.23 13.45
C GLY A 95 2.83 0.82 13.03
N VAL A 96 1.92 0.96 13.98
CA VAL A 96 0.48 0.76 13.79
C VAL A 96 -0.27 2.01 14.26
N GLY A 97 -1.33 2.35 13.56
CA GLY A 97 -2.20 3.48 13.85
C GLY A 97 -3.68 3.10 13.80
N MET A 98 -4.54 4.08 14.07
CA MET A 98 -6.00 3.94 13.97
C MET A 98 -6.53 5.08 13.12
N MET A 99 -7.10 4.78 11.97
CA MET A 99 -7.78 5.77 11.12
C MET A 99 -9.19 6.01 11.67
N GLN A 100 -9.54 7.28 11.90
CA GLN A 100 -10.82 7.71 12.49
C GLN A 100 -11.17 6.97 13.79
N GLY A 101 -10.14 6.51 14.55
CA GLY A 101 -10.31 5.77 15.80
C GLY A 101 -10.94 4.37 15.68
N GLN A 102 -11.17 3.86 14.46
CA GLN A 102 -11.93 2.63 14.23
C GLN A 102 -11.18 1.60 13.38
N VAL A 103 -10.41 2.04 12.37
CA VAL A 103 -9.76 1.13 11.43
C VAL A 103 -8.27 1.06 11.75
N PRO A 104 -7.76 -0.09 12.23
CA PRO A 104 -6.33 -0.27 12.43
C PRO A 104 -5.61 -0.32 11.09
N TYR A 105 -4.45 0.31 11.01
CA TYR A 105 -3.54 0.23 9.86
C TYR A 105 -2.09 0.11 10.32
N ALA A 106 -1.28 -0.58 9.53
CA ALA A 106 0.17 -0.53 9.66
C ALA A 106 0.70 0.63 8.81
N TYR A 107 1.88 1.13 9.15
CA TYR A 107 2.54 2.16 8.36
C TYR A 107 4.06 2.02 8.37
N ALA A 108 4.67 2.43 7.27
CA ALA A 108 6.07 2.80 7.19
C ALA A 108 6.12 4.30 6.86
N THR A 109 6.89 5.07 7.61
CA THR A 109 6.99 6.52 7.45
C THR A 109 8.43 6.99 7.60
N SER A 110 8.73 8.21 7.13
CA SER A 110 10.07 8.80 7.20
C SER A 110 10.03 10.31 7.50
N PRO A 111 9.61 10.71 8.70
CA PRO A 111 9.48 12.10 9.07
C PRO A 111 10.79 12.87 8.86
N GLY A 112 10.68 14.11 8.37
CA GLY A 112 11.82 14.99 8.09
C GLY A 112 12.49 14.76 6.74
N PHE A 113 12.08 13.73 5.97
CA PHE A 113 12.61 13.48 4.63
C PHE A 113 11.61 13.93 3.56
N ARG A 114 12.07 14.75 2.61
CA ARG A 114 11.22 15.30 1.54
C ARG A 114 11.49 14.59 0.23
N TYR A 115 10.47 13.96 -0.31
CA TYR A 115 10.49 13.29 -1.61
C TYR A 115 10.00 14.24 -2.70
N THR A 116 10.54 14.11 -3.92
CA THR A 116 9.83 14.62 -5.11
C THR A 116 8.57 13.77 -5.34
N LYS A 117 7.58 14.30 -6.07
CA LYS A 117 6.37 13.56 -6.47
C LYS A 117 6.72 12.21 -7.11
N ARG A 118 7.74 12.17 -7.97
CA ARG A 118 8.21 10.93 -8.63
C ARG A 118 8.82 9.92 -7.65
N GLN A 119 9.62 10.38 -6.69
CA GLN A 119 10.20 9.50 -5.67
C GLN A 119 9.09 8.91 -4.80
N PHE A 120 8.15 9.75 -4.36
CA PHE A 120 7.03 9.30 -3.54
C PHE A 120 6.12 8.34 -4.30
N TRP A 121 5.94 8.54 -5.61
CA TRP A 121 5.21 7.59 -6.46
C TRP A 121 5.81 6.18 -6.37
N TRP A 122 7.14 6.06 -6.43
CA TRP A 122 7.80 4.76 -6.26
C TRP A 122 7.66 4.22 -4.84
N VAL A 123 7.77 5.07 -3.81
CA VAL A 123 7.52 4.65 -2.43
C VAL A 123 6.13 4.01 -2.33
N ALA A 124 5.09 4.68 -2.78
CA ALA A 124 3.71 4.23 -2.62
C ALA A 124 3.31 3.07 -3.56
N MET A 125 3.86 3.00 -4.79
CA MET A 125 3.46 1.97 -5.78
C MET A 125 4.23 0.66 -5.67
N MET A 126 5.45 0.67 -5.12
CA MET A 126 6.28 -0.55 -5.12
C MET A 126 5.65 -1.72 -4.36
N PRO A 127 4.97 -1.58 -3.21
CA PRO A 127 4.29 -2.70 -2.58
C PRO A 127 3.23 -3.33 -3.49
N THR A 128 2.46 -2.52 -4.23
CA THR A 128 1.47 -3.02 -5.19
C THR A 128 2.12 -3.97 -6.21
N PHE A 129 3.26 -3.59 -6.78
CA PHE A 129 3.93 -4.43 -7.78
C PHE A 129 4.69 -5.59 -7.16
N ALA A 130 5.49 -5.33 -6.14
CA ALA A 130 6.40 -6.34 -5.59
C ALA A 130 5.62 -7.46 -4.88
N VAL A 131 4.72 -7.12 -3.96
CA VAL A 131 4.02 -8.12 -3.16
C VAL A 131 2.99 -8.86 -4.00
N ASN A 132 2.18 -8.16 -4.83
CA ASN A 132 1.24 -8.86 -5.72
C ASN A 132 1.96 -9.68 -6.79
N GLY A 133 3.12 -9.23 -7.28
CA GLY A 133 3.94 -10.01 -8.21
C GLY A 133 4.42 -11.32 -7.59
N VAL A 134 4.94 -11.27 -6.35
CA VAL A 134 5.33 -12.48 -5.61
C VAL A 134 4.12 -13.39 -5.37
N LEU A 135 3.01 -12.83 -4.89
CA LEU A 135 1.78 -13.61 -4.66
C LEU A 135 1.26 -14.26 -5.94
N ALA A 136 1.31 -13.55 -7.07
CA ALA A 136 0.91 -14.12 -8.37
C ALA A 136 1.79 -15.32 -8.77
N VAL A 137 3.11 -15.22 -8.59
CA VAL A 137 4.03 -16.32 -8.84
C VAL A 137 3.73 -17.51 -7.92
N LEU A 138 3.53 -17.28 -6.62
CA LEU A 138 3.22 -18.34 -5.65
C LEU A 138 1.88 -19.01 -5.95
N VAL A 139 0.83 -18.23 -6.27
CA VAL A 139 -0.49 -18.76 -6.66
C VAL A 139 -0.39 -19.65 -7.91
N PHE A 140 0.39 -19.22 -8.90
CA PHE A 140 0.53 -19.94 -10.16
C PHE A 140 1.39 -21.19 -10.06
N THR A 141 2.45 -21.18 -9.22
CA THR A 141 3.47 -22.24 -9.22
C THR A 141 3.31 -23.29 -8.14
N LEU A 142 2.70 -22.93 -6.99
CA LEU A 142 2.66 -23.84 -5.84
C LEU A 142 1.40 -24.73 -5.86
N PRO A 143 1.51 -26.02 -5.49
CA PRO A 143 0.34 -26.91 -5.38
C PRO A 143 -0.74 -26.38 -4.43
N TRP A 144 -0.35 -25.67 -3.38
CA TRP A 144 -1.22 -25.00 -2.41
C TRP A 144 -1.50 -23.54 -2.74
N GLY A 145 -1.06 -23.08 -3.92
CA GLY A 145 -1.31 -21.73 -4.43
C GLY A 145 -2.76 -21.26 -4.37
N PRO A 146 -3.78 -22.12 -4.63
CA PRO A 146 -5.18 -21.73 -4.51
C PRO A 146 -5.57 -21.18 -3.13
N TYR A 147 -4.88 -21.58 -2.06
CA TYR A 147 -5.11 -21.03 -0.72
C TYR A 147 -4.65 -19.59 -0.56
N LEU A 148 -3.75 -19.10 -1.42
CA LEU A 148 -3.24 -17.74 -1.40
C LEU A 148 -4.09 -16.75 -2.19
N VAL A 149 -5.14 -17.20 -2.89
CA VAL A 149 -6.02 -16.34 -3.70
C VAL A 149 -6.64 -15.23 -2.85
N LEU A 150 -7.20 -15.59 -1.69
CA LEU A 150 -7.81 -14.59 -0.80
C LEU A 150 -6.79 -13.63 -0.19
N PRO A 151 -5.64 -14.07 0.39
CA PRO A 151 -4.58 -13.17 0.83
C PRO A 151 -4.13 -12.20 -0.26
N ALA A 152 -3.97 -12.67 -1.50
CA ALA A 152 -3.57 -11.84 -2.63
C ALA A 152 -4.64 -10.80 -3.01
N ALA A 153 -5.90 -11.19 -3.05
CA ALA A 153 -7.01 -10.28 -3.31
C ALA A 153 -7.16 -9.22 -2.19
N PHE A 154 -7.01 -9.62 -0.92
CA PHE A 154 -7.00 -8.71 0.21
C PHE A 154 -5.84 -7.72 0.14
N HIS A 155 -4.63 -8.19 -0.18
CA HIS A 155 -3.48 -7.31 -0.33
C HIS A 155 -3.70 -6.28 -1.44
N LEU A 156 -4.17 -6.69 -2.62
CA LEU A 156 -4.45 -5.77 -3.73
C LEU A 156 -5.51 -4.73 -3.35
N SER A 157 -6.56 -5.15 -2.64
CA SER A 157 -7.58 -4.26 -2.09
C SER A 157 -6.99 -3.24 -1.10
N GLY A 158 -6.05 -3.66 -0.26
CA GLY A 158 -5.37 -2.81 0.71
C GLY A 158 -4.52 -1.70 0.08
N CYS A 159 -3.97 -1.91 -1.12
CA CYS A 159 -3.17 -0.91 -1.83
C CYS A 159 -3.97 0.34 -2.26
N VAL A 160 -5.30 0.32 -2.16
CA VAL A 160 -6.16 1.46 -2.56
C VAL A 160 -5.84 2.71 -1.75
N GLY A 161 -5.45 2.58 -0.49
CA GLY A 161 -5.02 3.72 0.34
C GLY A 161 -3.88 4.50 -0.31
N ASP A 162 -2.82 3.80 -0.71
CA ASP A 162 -1.66 4.39 -1.37
C ASP A 162 -2.02 5.09 -2.69
N TRP A 163 -2.89 4.45 -3.48
CA TRP A 163 -3.33 5.02 -4.76
C TRP A 163 -4.16 6.30 -4.58
N MET A 164 -4.96 6.37 -3.51
CA MET A 164 -5.73 7.58 -3.19
C MET A 164 -4.81 8.73 -2.77
N ILE A 165 -3.78 8.44 -1.96
CA ILE A 165 -2.75 9.42 -1.60
C ILE A 165 -2.00 9.89 -2.84
N LEU A 166 -1.57 8.97 -3.71
CA LEU A 166 -0.88 9.31 -4.96
C LEU A 166 -1.73 10.17 -5.89
N LYS A 167 -3.05 9.90 -5.97
CA LYS A 167 -3.95 10.73 -6.74
C LYS A 167 -3.98 12.17 -6.20
N MET A 168 -4.13 12.34 -4.90
CA MET A 168 -4.13 13.65 -4.26
C MET A 168 -2.81 14.41 -4.49
N ILE A 169 -1.67 13.71 -4.36
CA ILE A 169 -0.35 14.28 -4.64
C ILE A 169 -0.20 14.63 -6.12
N GLY A 170 -0.76 13.82 -7.01
CA GLY A 170 -0.75 14.07 -8.46
C GLY A 170 -1.41 15.38 -8.86
N GLU A 171 -2.44 15.79 -8.13
CA GLU A 171 -3.19 17.03 -8.35
C GLU A 171 -2.42 18.30 -7.88
N GLN A 172 -1.30 18.13 -7.13
CA GLN A 172 -0.50 19.26 -6.65
C GLN A 172 0.37 19.86 -7.77
N PRO A 173 0.75 21.14 -7.65
CA PRO A 173 1.65 21.79 -8.61
C PRO A 173 2.99 21.05 -8.78
N GLU A 174 3.62 21.21 -9.95
CA GLU A 174 4.95 20.70 -10.18
C GLU A 174 5.96 21.33 -9.19
N GLY A 175 6.96 20.57 -8.81
CA GLY A 175 7.93 20.99 -7.81
C GLY A 175 7.49 20.78 -6.36
N THR A 176 6.23 20.38 -6.10
CA THR A 176 5.79 20.01 -4.75
C THR A 176 6.65 18.87 -4.20
N LEU A 177 7.13 19.03 -2.96
CA LEU A 177 7.80 17.99 -2.21
C LEU A 177 6.83 17.37 -1.21
N VAL A 178 7.00 16.07 -0.97
CA VAL A 178 6.14 15.27 -0.10
C VAL A 178 6.98 14.76 1.06
N GLU A 179 6.54 15.01 2.26
CA GLU A 179 7.09 14.44 3.48
C GLU A 179 6.08 13.45 4.05
N ASP A 180 6.52 12.21 4.24
CA ASP A 180 5.68 11.18 4.78
C ASP A 180 5.69 11.19 6.30
N THR A 181 4.52 11.19 6.92
CA THR A 181 4.35 11.25 8.36
C THR A 181 3.51 10.08 8.86
N ARG A 182 3.51 9.88 10.17
CA ARG A 182 2.71 8.82 10.79
C ARG A 182 1.23 8.90 10.43
N ASP A 183 0.69 10.12 10.38
CA ASP A 183 -0.75 10.34 10.32
C ASP A 183 -1.20 10.79 8.91
N GLY A 184 -0.27 10.85 7.93
CA GLY A 184 -0.55 11.27 6.57
C GLY A 184 0.68 11.82 5.85
N VAL A 185 0.52 12.91 5.12
CA VAL A 185 1.63 13.56 4.38
C VAL A 185 1.63 15.06 4.59
N ILE A 186 2.82 15.65 4.62
CA ILE A 186 3.02 17.09 4.56
C ILE A 186 3.46 17.44 3.14
N LEU A 187 2.72 18.34 2.51
CA LEU A 187 3.00 18.83 1.17
C LEU A 187 3.70 20.18 1.27
N HIS A 188 4.89 20.27 0.71
CA HIS A 188 5.62 21.52 0.55
C HIS A 188 5.40 22.04 -0.87
N VAL A 189 4.42 22.92 -1.03
CA VAL A 189 3.99 23.46 -2.33
C VAL A 189 4.82 24.69 -2.64
N PRO A 190 5.47 24.80 -3.82
CA PRO A 190 6.26 25.97 -4.16
C PRO A 190 5.36 27.21 -4.31
N ASN A 191 5.75 28.32 -3.68
CA ASN A 191 5.09 29.60 -3.85
C ASN A 191 5.34 30.12 -5.27
N PRO A 192 4.35 30.78 -5.91
CA PRO A 192 4.59 31.45 -7.18
C PRO A 192 5.71 32.49 -7.02
N PRO A 193 6.54 32.69 -8.04
CA PRO A 193 7.59 33.71 -7.97
C PRO A 193 6.98 35.08 -7.65
N ALA A 194 7.60 35.80 -6.71
CA ALA A 194 7.21 37.17 -6.41
C ALA A 194 7.25 38.00 -7.72
N ARG A 195 6.13 38.63 -8.03
CA ARG A 195 6.03 39.52 -9.20
C ARG A 195 6.72 40.83 -8.94
#